data_6ba806dcea84f8f36ff96965bf88d691
#
_entry.id   6ba806dcea84f8f36ff96965bf88d691
#
_cell.length_a   1.000
_cell.length_b   1.000
_cell.length_c   1.000
_cell.angle_alpha   90.00
_cell.angle_beta   90.00
_cell.angle_gamma   90.00
#
_symmetry.space_group_name_H-M   'P 1'
#
loop_
_entity.id
_entity.type
_entity.pdbx_description
1 polymer ?
#
loop_
_entity_poly.entity_id
_entity_poly.type
_entity_poly.pdbx_seq_one_letter_code
_entity_poly.pdbx_strand_id
1 'polypeptide(L)'
;MRILYKNNTDELVLLAIRSETASKGDYLLIQDDRSNKRMVVQIYNEEYLSSQSLVEDIVKDEMVVASSVENLHDPLEIGKLSRMFRDARLFRAKIRASIDSDDKFSNEVTWIPSRVHSRLNRMKISELDKLVKRTGHYSIHLGYSGRDNEEFEIYAEDLDGKLNIITGRKESGKSHLSKVLVKTLVEHGAFVIIFDLNNEYSGLAWSGKGIPSSIHDQITILEPGAGLGFSLRYCGKAA
;
A
#
# COMPACT_ATOMS: atom_id res chain seq x y z
N MET A 1 -4.45 -17.26 -9.26
CA MET A 1 -3.08 -16.68 -9.20
C MET A 1 -2.14 -17.67 -8.54
N ARG A 2 -0.91 -17.81 -9.02
CA ARG A 2 0.07 -18.73 -8.42
C ARG A 2 1.45 -18.09 -8.34
N ILE A 3 2.29 -18.56 -7.41
CA ILE A 3 3.66 -18.12 -7.25
C ILE A 3 4.52 -18.82 -8.29
N LEU A 4 5.27 -18.04 -9.07
CA LEU A 4 6.25 -18.60 -10.01
C LEU A 4 7.61 -18.80 -9.33
N TYR A 5 8.18 -17.72 -8.82
CA TYR A 5 9.48 -17.75 -8.14
C TYR A 5 9.67 -16.51 -7.25
N LYS A 6 10.68 -16.59 -6.40
CA LYS A 6 11.20 -15.47 -5.64
C LYS A 6 12.39 -14.89 -6.39
N ASN A 7 12.34 -13.62 -6.74
CA ASN A 7 13.40 -12.96 -7.52
C ASN A 7 14.54 -12.48 -6.61
N ASN A 8 14.21 -11.76 -5.56
CA ASN A 8 15.17 -11.22 -4.59
C ASN A 8 14.72 -11.57 -3.17
N THR A 9 15.42 -11.04 -2.17
CA THR A 9 15.06 -11.25 -0.76
C THR A 9 13.63 -10.83 -0.44
N ASP A 10 13.12 -9.80 -1.11
CA ASP A 10 11.85 -9.14 -0.79
C ASP A 10 10.85 -9.08 -1.97
N GLU A 11 11.08 -9.86 -3.03
CA GLU A 11 10.24 -9.84 -4.23
C GLU A 11 9.76 -11.23 -4.66
N LEU A 12 8.47 -11.35 -4.93
CA LEU A 12 7.84 -12.52 -5.54
C LEU A 12 7.32 -12.18 -6.94
N VAL A 13 7.44 -13.15 -7.84
CA VAL A 13 6.82 -13.09 -9.15
C VAL A 13 5.64 -14.06 -9.17
N LEU A 14 4.47 -13.51 -9.50
CA LEU A 14 3.19 -14.20 -9.52
C LEU A 14 2.66 -14.28 -10.94
N LEU A 15 2.02 -15.39 -11.25
CA LEU A 15 1.32 -15.59 -12.52
C LEU A 15 -0.18 -15.48 -12.29
N ALA A 16 -0.86 -14.66 -13.08
CA ALA A 16 -2.31 -14.58 -13.17
C ALA A 16 -2.76 -15.02 -14.54
N ILE A 17 -3.70 -15.97 -14.58
CA ILE A 17 -4.30 -16.49 -15.79
C ILE A 17 -5.76 -16.04 -15.82
N ARG A 18 -6.12 -15.28 -16.85
CA ARG A 18 -7.46 -14.91 -17.37
C ARG A 18 -8.51 -14.23 -16.50
N SER A 19 -8.81 -14.63 -15.29
CA SER A 19 -10.00 -14.11 -14.56
C SER A 19 -9.67 -13.33 -13.30
N GLU A 20 -8.40 -13.16 -13.02
CA GLU A 20 -7.97 -12.58 -11.77
C GLU A 20 -7.91 -11.05 -11.88
N THR A 21 -8.61 -10.40 -10.98
CA THR A 21 -8.84 -8.95 -10.99
C THR A 21 -7.80 -8.14 -10.23
N ALA A 22 -6.65 -8.74 -9.89
CA ALA A 22 -5.58 -8.01 -9.23
C ALA A 22 -4.93 -6.97 -10.15
N SER A 23 -4.43 -5.90 -9.58
CA SER A 23 -3.75 -4.82 -10.29
C SER A 23 -2.66 -4.19 -9.43
N LYS A 24 -1.85 -3.34 -10.07
CA LYS A 24 -0.82 -2.57 -9.38
C LYS A 24 -1.39 -1.77 -8.21
N GLY A 25 -0.76 -1.91 -7.04
CA GLY A 25 -1.16 -1.29 -5.79
C GLY A 25 -1.89 -2.23 -4.84
N ASP A 26 -2.50 -3.31 -5.34
CA ASP A 26 -3.23 -4.26 -4.52
C ASP A 26 -2.31 -5.00 -3.54
N TYR A 27 -2.84 -5.27 -2.36
CA TYR A 27 -2.25 -6.17 -1.38
C TYR A 27 -2.81 -7.58 -1.53
N LEU A 28 -1.94 -8.57 -1.40
CA LEU A 28 -2.31 -9.98 -1.40
C LEU A 28 -1.83 -10.63 -0.12
N LEU A 29 -2.68 -11.49 0.44
CA LEU A 29 -2.33 -12.41 1.50
C LEU A 29 -2.00 -13.77 0.88
N ILE A 30 -0.78 -14.22 1.07
CA ILE A 30 -0.32 -15.56 0.71
C ILE A 30 -0.35 -16.39 1.97
N GLN A 31 -1.12 -17.45 1.96
CA GLN A 31 -1.20 -18.43 3.04
C GLN A 31 -0.60 -19.74 2.59
N ASP A 32 0.40 -20.21 3.28
CA ASP A 32 1.01 -21.53 3.04
C ASP A 32 0.33 -22.57 3.94
N ASP A 33 -0.41 -23.49 3.31
CA ASP A 33 -1.19 -24.51 4.02
C ASP A 33 -0.31 -25.55 4.75
N ARG A 34 0.98 -25.68 4.39
CA ARG A 34 1.90 -26.61 5.05
C ARG A 34 2.48 -26.07 6.35
N SER A 35 2.93 -24.82 6.32
CA SER A 35 3.60 -24.19 7.46
C SER A 35 2.63 -23.38 8.31
N ASN A 36 1.40 -23.19 7.85
CA ASN A 36 0.40 -22.29 8.42
C ASN A 36 0.93 -20.84 8.60
N LYS A 37 1.94 -20.47 7.80
CA LYS A 37 2.51 -19.14 7.77
C LYS A 37 1.81 -18.30 6.72
N ARG A 38 1.77 -17.01 6.95
CA ARG A 38 1.15 -16.04 6.03
C ARG A 38 2.15 -14.97 5.64
N MET A 39 2.02 -14.45 4.44
CA MET A 39 2.87 -13.39 3.91
C MET A 39 2.00 -12.33 3.24
N VAL A 40 2.26 -11.08 3.56
CA VAL A 40 1.62 -9.94 2.92
C VAL A 40 2.55 -9.42 1.83
N VAL A 41 2.04 -9.34 0.61
CA VAL A 41 2.77 -8.79 -0.54
C VAL A 41 1.96 -7.69 -1.20
N GLN A 42 2.65 -6.73 -1.82
CA GLN A 42 2.03 -5.64 -2.56
C GLN A 42 2.49 -5.68 -4.02
N ILE A 43 1.55 -5.70 -4.95
CA ILE A 43 1.83 -5.63 -6.39
C ILE A 43 2.33 -4.23 -6.73
N TYR A 44 3.53 -4.14 -7.29
CA TYR A 44 4.09 -2.85 -7.72
C TYR A 44 4.30 -2.75 -9.23
N ASN A 45 4.33 -3.88 -9.94
CA ASN A 45 4.44 -3.94 -11.40
C ASN A 45 3.57 -5.04 -11.99
N GLU A 46 3.08 -4.79 -13.20
CA GLU A 46 2.25 -5.69 -13.98
C GLU A 46 2.75 -5.69 -15.41
N GLU A 47 2.99 -6.86 -15.97
CA GLU A 47 3.45 -7.05 -17.34
C GLU A 47 2.80 -8.30 -17.98
N TYR A 48 2.68 -8.31 -19.30
CA TYR A 48 2.23 -9.52 -19.99
C TYR A 48 3.32 -10.59 -19.97
N LEU A 49 2.91 -11.83 -19.98
CA LEU A 49 3.81 -12.97 -20.10
C LEU A 49 4.39 -12.99 -21.52
N SER A 50 5.61 -12.42 -21.70
CA SER A 50 6.27 -12.28 -23.00
C SER A 50 7.41 -13.28 -23.23
N SER A 51 7.85 -14.00 -22.19
CA SER A 51 8.96 -14.94 -22.28
C SER A 51 8.48 -16.30 -22.79
N GLN A 52 8.98 -16.69 -23.98
CA GLN A 52 8.65 -17.97 -24.59
C GLN A 52 9.10 -19.17 -23.73
N SER A 53 10.23 -19.08 -23.06
CA SER A 53 10.73 -20.12 -22.15
C SER A 53 9.83 -20.34 -20.95
N LEU A 54 9.32 -19.27 -20.34
CA LEU A 54 8.38 -19.35 -19.22
C LEU A 54 7.03 -19.96 -19.67
N VAL A 55 6.57 -19.62 -20.86
CA VAL A 55 5.35 -20.23 -21.43
C VAL A 55 5.53 -21.72 -21.62
N GLU A 56 6.67 -22.15 -22.18
CA GLU A 56 6.98 -23.57 -22.37
C GLU A 56 7.03 -24.35 -21.04
N ASP A 57 7.66 -23.78 -20.02
CA ASP A 57 7.74 -24.39 -18.69
C ASP A 57 6.35 -24.51 -18.03
N ILE A 58 5.52 -23.48 -18.13
CA ILE A 58 4.17 -23.51 -17.60
C ILE A 58 3.30 -24.52 -18.35
N VAL A 59 3.43 -24.60 -19.69
CA VAL A 59 2.71 -25.58 -20.51
C VAL A 59 3.13 -27.01 -20.15
N LYS A 60 4.41 -27.25 -19.92
CA LYS A 60 4.89 -28.58 -19.47
C LYS A 60 4.34 -28.95 -18.10
N ASP A 61 4.34 -28.02 -17.14
CA ASP A 61 3.77 -28.26 -15.80
C ASP A 61 2.27 -28.57 -15.88
N GLU A 62 1.50 -27.84 -16.68
CA GLU A 62 0.07 -28.09 -16.88
C GLU A 62 -0.19 -29.40 -17.61
N MET A 63 0.63 -29.76 -18.59
CA MET A 63 0.51 -31.05 -19.28
C MET A 63 0.80 -32.24 -18.36
N VAL A 64 1.76 -32.12 -17.45
CA VAL A 64 2.05 -33.16 -16.44
C VAL A 64 0.85 -33.33 -15.50
N VAL A 65 0.22 -32.24 -15.07
CA VAL A 65 -1.00 -32.28 -14.24
C VAL A 65 -2.17 -32.87 -15.04
N ALA A 66 -2.30 -32.50 -16.30
CA ALA A 66 -3.37 -32.96 -17.17
C ALA A 66 -3.21 -34.43 -17.61
N SER A 67 -1.99 -34.91 -17.77
CA SER A 67 -1.75 -36.34 -18.12
C SER A 67 -2.05 -37.29 -16.97
N SER A 68 -2.23 -36.79 -15.74
CA SER A 68 -2.74 -37.56 -14.61
C SER A 68 -4.26 -37.71 -14.61
N VAL A 69 -4.98 -37.04 -15.52
CA VAL A 69 -6.42 -37.11 -15.73
C VAL A 69 -6.68 -37.73 -17.13
N GLU A 70 -7.20 -38.91 -17.18
CA GLU A 70 -7.26 -39.86 -18.35
C GLU A 70 -7.97 -39.37 -19.62
N ASN A 71 -8.15 -38.07 -19.91
CA ASN A 71 -9.01 -37.64 -21.04
C ASN A 71 -8.48 -36.47 -21.89
N LEU A 72 -7.17 -36.26 -22.05
CA LEU A 72 -6.66 -35.18 -22.88
C LEU A 72 -6.07 -35.65 -24.22
N HIS A 73 -6.96 -35.96 -25.17
CA HIS A 73 -6.60 -36.29 -26.57
C HIS A 73 -7.18 -35.27 -27.57
N ASP A 74 -7.57 -34.05 -27.16
CA ASP A 74 -8.14 -33.08 -28.09
C ASP A 74 -7.12 -31.99 -28.49
N PRO A 75 -6.70 -31.95 -29.79
CA PRO A 75 -5.85 -30.87 -30.32
C PRO A 75 -6.46 -29.45 -30.14
N LEU A 76 -7.79 -29.34 -29.96
CA LEU A 76 -8.48 -28.09 -29.70
C LEU A 76 -8.18 -27.53 -28.32
N GLU A 77 -7.74 -28.31 -27.35
CA GLU A 77 -7.36 -27.85 -26.03
C GLU A 77 -5.99 -27.12 -26.04
N ILE A 78 -5.07 -27.51 -26.91
CA ILE A 78 -3.82 -26.79 -27.13
C ILE A 78 -4.12 -25.36 -27.61
N GLY A 79 -5.11 -25.20 -28.48
CA GLY A 79 -5.58 -23.89 -28.94
C GLY A 79 -6.21 -23.05 -27.84
N LYS A 80 -6.93 -23.67 -26.91
CA LYS A 80 -7.46 -22.98 -25.71
C LYS A 80 -6.37 -22.56 -24.75
N LEU A 81 -5.41 -23.44 -24.47
CA LEU A 81 -4.24 -23.15 -23.64
C LEU A 81 -3.44 -22.01 -24.24
N SER A 82 -3.14 -22.02 -25.54
CA SER A 82 -2.42 -20.93 -26.21
C SER A 82 -3.13 -19.58 -26.08
N ARG A 83 -4.46 -19.54 -26.15
CA ARG A 83 -5.24 -18.31 -25.93
C ARG A 83 -5.21 -17.86 -24.47
N MET A 84 -5.26 -18.80 -23.52
CA MET A 84 -5.16 -18.48 -22.09
C MET A 84 -3.83 -17.83 -21.74
N PHE A 85 -2.73 -18.28 -22.36
CA PHE A 85 -1.40 -17.72 -22.12
C PHE A 85 -1.18 -16.34 -22.76
N ARG A 86 -1.91 -16.01 -23.84
CA ARG A 86 -1.81 -14.66 -24.43
C ARG A 86 -2.28 -13.56 -23.51
N ASP A 87 -3.25 -13.86 -22.64
CA ASP A 87 -3.80 -12.92 -21.66
C ASP A 87 -3.18 -13.11 -20.26
N ALA A 88 -2.19 -14.02 -20.14
CA ALA A 88 -1.53 -14.24 -18.87
C ALA A 88 -0.67 -13.04 -18.49
N ARG A 89 -0.74 -12.66 -17.22
CA ARG A 89 -0.02 -11.52 -16.66
C ARG A 89 0.94 -11.98 -15.58
N LEU A 90 2.10 -11.34 -15.57
CA LEU A 90 3.08 -11.45 -14.50
C LEU A 90 2.92 -10.26 -13.57
N PHE A 91 2.78 -10.53 -12.29
CA PHE A 91 2.83 -9.52 -11.25
C PHE A 91 4.12 -9.62 -10.48
N ARG A 92 4.82 -8.50 -10.36
CA ARG A 92 5.92 -8.36 -9.41
C ARG A 92 5.37 -7.78 -8.12
N ALA A 93 5.53 -8.52 -7.05
CA ALA A 93 4.99 -8.18 -5.76
C ALA A 93 6.10 -8.08 -4.72
N LYS A 94 6.14 -6.95 -4.02
CA LYS A 94 7.09 -6.72 -2.95
C LYS A 94 6.53 -7.29 -1.64
N ILE A 95 7.36 -8.07 -0.94
CA ILE A 95 7.01 -8.61 0.36
C ILE A 95 7.00 -7.45 1.37
N ARG A 96 5.91 -7.33 2.12
CA ARG A 96 5.72 -6.26 3.10
C ARG A 96 5.82 -6.76 4.52
N ALA A 97 5.33 -7.98 4.75
CA ALA A 97 5.36 -8.59 6.06
C ALA A 97 5.23 -10.10 6.00
N SER A 98 5.64 -10.76 7.05
CA SER A 98 5.47 -12.16 7.33
C SER A 98 4.70 -12.32 8.64
N ILE A 99 3.82 -13.30 8.70
CA ILE A 99 3.03 -13.64 9.87
C ILE A 99 3.26 -15.12 10.15
N ASP A 100 3.83 -15.41 11.29
CA ASP A 100 4.10 -16.79 11.70
C ASP A 100 2.82 -17.53 12.14
N SER A 101 2.93 -18.83 12.37
CA SER A 101 1.84 -19.69 12.88
C SER A 101 1.20 -19.18 14.16
N ASP A 102 1.93 -18.43 14.97
CA ASP A 102 1.50 -17.87 16.25
C ASP A 102 0.92 -16.44 16.11
N ASP A 103 0.55 -16.03 14.91
CA ASP A 103 0.06 -14.68 14.57
C ASP A 103 1.04 -13.54 14.88
N LYS A 104 2.34 -13.86 14.97
CA LYS A 104 3.38 -12.88 15.20
C LYS A 104 3.76 -12.21 13.89
N PHE A 105 3.59 -10.90 13.85
CA PHE A 105 3.95 -10.07 12.71
C PHE A 105 5.45 -9.75 12.70
N SER A 106 6.11 -9.92 11.56
CA SER A 106 7.51 -9.58 11.34
C SER A 106 7.71 -8.93 9.97
N ASN A 107 8.57 -7.92 9.94
CA ASN A 107 9.01 -7.33 8.67
C ASN A 107 10.14 -8.17 8.02
N GLU A 108 10.72 -9.10 8.76
CA GLU A 108 11.75 -9.99 8.24
C GLU A 108 11.12 -11.26 7.66
N VAL A 109 11.55 -11.62 6.46
CA VAL A 109 11.04 -12.77 5.74
C VAL A 109 12.11 -13.83 5.61
N THR A 110 12.05 -14.80 6.51
CA THR A 110 13.01 -15.91 6.59
C THR A 110 12.57 -17.17 5.85
N TRP A 111 11.38 -17.16 5.23
CA TRP A 111 10.81 -18.32 4.59
C TRP A 111 10.32 -18.02 3.16
N ILE A 112 10.07 -19.06 2.38
CA ILE A 112 9.53 -18.98 1.03
C ILE A 112 8.21 -19.77 1.00
N PRO A 113 7.10 -19.17 0.52
CA PRO A 113 5.83 -19.88 0.41
C PRO A 113 5.90 -20.98 -0.66
N SER A 114 5.20 -22.07 -0.42
CA SER A 114 5.08 -23.17 -1.36
C SER A 114 4.38 -22.74 -2.65
N ARG A 115 4.89 -23.12 -3.80
CA ARG A 115 4.23 -22.85 -5.09
C ARG A 115 2.91 -23.62 -5.25
N VAL A 116 2.83 -24.80 -4.65
CA VAL A 116 1.73 -25.76 -4.85
C VAL A 116 0.69 -25.66 -3.73
N HIS A 117 1.14 -25.39 -2.51
CA HIS A 117 0.28 -25.42 -1.32
C HIS A 117 -0.01 -24.03 -0.73
N SER A 118 0.24 -22.98 -1.51
CA SER A 118 -0.10 -21.62 -1.08
C SER A 118 -1.35 -21.13 -1.78
N ARG A 119 -2.21 -20.48 -0.99
CA ARG A 119 -3.39 -19.74 -1.47
C ARG A 119 -3.09 -18.26 -1.48
N LEU A 120 -3.50 -17.60 -2.55
CA LEU A 120 -3.32 -16.17 -2.73
C LEU A 120 -4.70 -15.51 -2.76
N ASN A 121 -4.96 -14.67 -1.79
CA ASN A 121 -6.21 -13.91 -1.71
C ASN A 121 -5.90 -12.42 -1.75
N ARG A 122 -6.73 -11.64 -2.45
CA ARG A 122 -6.66 -10.20 -2.39
C ARG A 122 -7.06 -9.75 -0.99
N MET A 123 -6.29 -8.84 -0.43
CA MET A 123 -6.51 -8.27 0.89
C MET A 123 -6.97 -6.82 0.76
N LYS A 124 -7.95 -6.43 1.54
CA LYS A 124 -8.38 -5.06 1.70
C LYS A 124 -7.48 -4.31 2.69
N ILE A 125 -7.47 -2.98 2.60
CA ILE A 125 -6.68 -2.14 3.52
C ILE A 125 -7.17 -2.30 4.97
N SER A 126 -8.47 -2.37 5.18
CA SER A 126 -9.07 -2.62 6.50
C SER A 126 -8.66 -3.97 7.13
N GLU A 127 -8.41 -4.99 6.31
CA GLU A 127 -7.89 -6.28 6.76
C GLU A 127 -6.41 -6.18 7.14
N LEU A 128 -5.63 -5.40 6.38
CA LEU A 128 -4.23 -5.14 6.70
C LEU A 128 -4.10 -4.41 8.05
N ASP A 129 -4.91 -3.39 8.30
CA ASP A 129 -4.90 -2.66 9.56
C ASP A 129 -5.23 -3.55 10.77
N LYS A 130 -6.18 -4.48 10.60
CA LYS A 130 -6.49 -5.48 11.64
C LYS A 130 -5.31 -6.42 11.91
N LEU A 131 -4.57 -6.81 10.88
CA LEU A 131 -3.39 -7.67 11.03
C LEU A 131 -2.23 -6.94 11.73
N VAL A 132 -2.03 -5.68 11.41
CA VAL A 132 -0.96 -4.85 12.02
C VAL A 132 -1.32 -4.46 13.46
N LYS A 133 -2.58 -4.63 13.88
CA LYS A 133 -3.10 -4.22 15.19
C LYS A 133 -2.75 -2.77 15.53
N ARG A 134 -2.91 -1.89 14.56
CA ARG A 134 -2.69 -0.47 14.80
C ARG A 134 -3.63 0.01 15.90
N THR A 135 -3.07 0.66 16.88
CA THR A 135 -3.80 1.29 17.97
C THR A 135 -3.30 2.70 18.14
N GLY A 136 -4.19 3.65 18.10
CA GLY A 136 -3.90 5.07 18.34
C GLY A 136 -5.15 5.76 18.85
N HIS A 137 -4.99 6.91 19.48
CA HIS A 137 -6.09 7.72 20.02
C HIS A 137 -6.46 8.87 19.07
N TYR A 138 -5.49 9.31 18.25
CA TYR A 138 -5.63 10.49 17.40
C TYR A 138 -5.61 10.09 15.93
N SER A 139 -6.77 9.71 15.39
CA SER A 139 -6.88 9.31 13.99
C SER A 139 -6.79 10.52 13.05
N ILE A 140 -6.11 10.33 11.93
CA ILE A 140 -5.98 11.29 10.85
C ILE A 140 -6.53 10.65 9.58
N HIS A 141 -7.68 11.12 9.14
CA HIS A 141 -8.30 10.66 7.90
C HIS A 141 -7.55 11.23 6.69
N LEU A 142 -6.98 10.37 5.85
CA LEU A 142 -6.20 10.77 4.67
C LEU A 142 -6.99 10.69 3.36
N GLY A 143 -8.13 10.02 3.36
CA GLY A 143 -8.97 9.84 2.19
C GLY A 143 -9.48 8.43 2.03
N TYR A 144 -9.68 8.02 0.79
CA TYR A 144 -10.22 6.70 0.46
C TYR A 144 -9.27 5.91 -0.43
N SER A 145 -9.23 4.61 -0.26
CA SER A 145 -8.47 3.73 -1.14
C SER A 145 -9.09 3.72 -2.54
N GLY A 146 -8.25 3.89 -3.58
CA GLY A 146 -8.73 4.14 -4.95
C GLY A 146 -9.64 3.04 -5.53
N ARG A 147 -9.53 1.79 -5.09
CA ARG A 147 -10.27 0.66 -5.65
C ARG A 147 -11.43 0.17 -4.80
N ASP A 148 -11.23 0.09 -3.51
CA ASP A 148 -12.22 -0.45 -2.60
C ASP A 148 -13.08 0.63 -1.95
N ASN A 149 -12.72 1.90 -2.19
CA ASN A 149 -13.37 3.07 -1.58
C ASN A 149 -13.49 2.94 -0.05
N GLU A 150 -12.51 2.27 0.57
CA GLU A 150 -12.40 2.17 2.02
C GLU A 150 -11.69 3.39 2.57
N GLU A 151 -12.11 3.86 3.71
CA GLU A 151 -11.44 4.94 4.44
C GLU A 151 -10.01 4.52 4.78
N PHE A 152 -9.08 5.45 4.56
CA PHE A 152 -7.69 5.27 4.91
C PHE A 152 -7.29 6.29 5.96
N GLU A 153 -6.94 5.78 7.12
CA GLU A 153 -6.52 6.55 8.27
C GLU A 153 -5.13 6.15 8.73
N ILE A 154 -4.43 7.08 9.33
CA ILE A 154 -3.24 6.84 10.14
C ILE A 154 -3.45 7.47 11.51
N TYR A 155 -2.63 7.13 12.47
CA TYR A 155 -2.67 7.75 13.78
C TYR A 155 -1.53 8.77 13.94
N ALA A 156 -1.75 9.85 14.69
CA ALA A 156 -0.71 10.83 14.97
C ALA A 156 0.50 10.17 15.65
N GLU A 157 0.26 9.16 16.46
CA GLU A 157 1.29 8.34 17.13
C GLU A 157 2.16 7.56 16.12
N ASP A 158 1.65 7.28 14.92
CA ASP A 158 2.46 6.68 13.85
C ASP A 158 3.54 7.62 13.32
N LEU A 159 3.32 8.92 13.45
CA LEU A 159 4.22 9.98 12.98
C LEU A 159 5.21 10.42 14.06
N ASP A 160 4.85 10.23 15.33
CA ASP A 160 5.64 10.73 16.46
C ASP A 160 7.01 10.07 16.55
N GLY A 161 8.03 10.88 16.85
CA GLY A 161 9.42 10.44 16.98
C GLY A 161 10.06 9.91 15.69
N LYS A 162 9.44 10.11 14.51
CA LYS A 162 9.91 9.58 13.23
C LYS A 162 10.13 10.67 12.20
N LEU A 163 11.06 10.43 11.27
CA LEU A 163 11.20 11.21 10.06
C LEU A 163 10.17 10.74 9.02
N ASN A 164 9.22 11.61 8.69
CA ASN A 164 8.19 11.33 7.71
C ASN A 164 8.47 12.11 6.41
N ILE A 165 8.50 11.44 5.27
CA ILE A 165 8.82 12.04 3.98
C ILE A 165 7.61 11.88 3.04
N ILE A 166 7.08 13.01 2.54
CA ILE A 166 6.02 13.04 1.52
C ILE A 166 6.65 13.32 0.17
N THR A 167 6.61 12.34 -0.72
CA THR A 167 7.15 12.45 -2.07
C THR A 167 6.08 12.22 -3.13
N GLY A 168 6.28 12.78 -4.31
CA GLY A 168 5.35 12.58 -5.43
C GLY A 168 5.66 13.54 -6.58
N ARG A 169 5.04 13.28 -7.73
CA ARG A 169 5.15 14.15 -8.92
C ARG A 169 4.50 15.52 -8.67
N LYS A 170 4.80 16.49 -9.52
CA LYS A 170 4.07 17.76 -9.53
C LYS A 170 2.56 17.49 -9.66
N GLU A 171 1.74 18.24 -8.94
CA GLU A 171 0.27 18.11 -8.95
C GLU A 171 -0.29 16.78 -8.42
N SER A 172 0.50 15.98 -7.74
CA SER A 172 0.05 14.70 -7.14
C SER A 172 -0.67 14.84 -5.78
N GLY A 173 -0.90 16.06 -5.31
CA GLY A 173 -1.57 16.32 -4.04
C GLY A 173 -0.68 16.35 -2.80
N LYS A 174 0.67 16.39 -2.95
CA LYS A 174 1.60 16.44 -1.79
C LYS A 174 1.27 17.57 -0.81
N SER A 175 1.16 18.80 -1.32
CA SER A 175 0.86 19.97 -0.50
C SER A 175 -0.54 19.90 0.12
N HIS A 176 -1.48 19.26 -0.55
CA HIS A 176 -2.81 19.02 0.01
C HIS A 176 -2.72 18.03 1.18
N LEU A 177 -2.05 16.89 0.99
CA LEU A 177 -1.85 15.89 2.01
C LEU A 177 -1.15 16.48 3.26
N SER A 178 -0.07 17.23 3.06
CA SER A 178 0.65 17.84 4.18
C SER A 178 -0.19 18.90 4.92
N LYS A 179 -1.06 19.64 4.21
CA LYS A 179 -2.01 20.56 4.83
C LYS A 179 -3.07 19.83 5.66
N VAL A 180 -3.58 18.70 5.17
CA VAL A 180 -4.52 17.84 5.93
C VAL A 180 -3.84 17.34 7.20
N LEU A 181 -2.62 16.83 7.11
CA LEU A 181 -1.84 16.38 8.27
C LEU A 181 -1.64 17.48 9.30
N VAL A 182 -1.16 18.64 8.86
CA VAL A 182 -0.94 19.78 9.76
C VAL A 182 -2.24 20.21 10.44
N LYS A 183 -3.31 20.39 9.67
CA LYS A 183 -4.61 20.79 10.21
C LYS A 183 -5.09 19.82 11.28
N THR A 184 -5.10 18.51 10.98
CA THR A 184 -5.59 17.51 11.91
C THR A 184 -4.70 17.37 13.15
N LEU A 185 -3.37 17.47 13.00
CA LEU A 185 -2.46 17.49 14.13
C LEU A 185 -2.73 18.68 15.08
N VAL A 186 -2.96 19.86 14.53
CA VAL A 186 -3.32 21.05 15.34
C VAL A 186 -4.67 20.88 16.00
N GLU A 187 -5.66 20.33 15.32
CA GLU A 187 -6.97 19.99 15.89
C GLU A 187 -6.87 19.00 17.06
N HIS A 188 -5.91 18.09 17.01
CA HIS A 188 -5.58 17.18 18.11
C HIS A 188 -4.70 17.80 19.20
N GLY A 189 -4.38 19.10 19.09
CA GLY A 189 -3.62 19.84 20.09
C GLY A 189 -2.11 19.78 19.94
N ALA A 190 -1.60 19.28 18.82
CA ALA A 190 -0.16 19.27 18.56
C ALA A 190 0.36 20.66 18.25
N PHE A 191 1.57 20.98 18.75
CA PHE A 191 2.30 22.18 18.36
C PHE A 191 3.10 21.90 17.08
N VAL A 192 2.83 22.66 16.02
CA VAL A 192 3.42 22.46 14.70
C VAL A 192 4.18 23.70 14.26
N ILE A 193 5.43 23.55 13.83
CA ILE A 193 6.23 24.61 13.22
C ILE A 193 6.42 24.27 11.74
N ILE A 194 6.11 25.24 10.86
CA ILE A 194 6.22 25.07 9.42
C ILE A 194 7.26 26.04 8.87
N PHE A 195 8.25 25.53 8.15
CA PHE A 195 9.18 26.31 7.35
C PHE A 195 8.67 26.34 5.91
N ASP A 196 7.88 27.38 5.59
CA ASP A 196 7.17 27.50 4.31
C ASP A 196 7.97 28.35 3.31
N LEU A 197 8.79 27.70 2.49
CA LEU A 197 9.63 28.38 1.49
C LEU A 197 8.82 28.89 0.30
N ASN A 198 7.67 28.31 0.03
CA ASN A 198 6.88 28.58 -1.18
C ASN A 198 5.58 29.33 -0.90
N ASN A 199 5.35 29.73 0.36
CA ASN A 199 4.11 30.36 0.81
C ASN A 199 2.85 29.55 0.48
N GLU A 200 2.93 28.24 0.65
CA GLU A 200 1.82 27.32 0.39
C GLU A 200 0.86 27.19 1.58
N TYR A 201 1.32 27.45 2.80
CA TYR A 201 0.57 27.20 4.05
C TYR A 201 -0.14 28.43 4.59
N SER A 202 0.13 29.64 4.08
CA SER A 202 -0.54 30.88 4.50
C SER A 202 -2.07 30.81 4.40
N GLY A 203 -2.58 30.00 3.46
CA GLY A 203 -4.01 29.76 3.26
C GLY A 203 -4.67 28.79 4.25
N LEU A 204 -3.94 28.15 5.19
CA LEU A 204 -4.53 27.20 6.16
C LEU A 204 -5.52 27.85 7.12
N ALA A 205 -5.36 29.14 7.39
CA ALA A 205 -6.28 29.89 8.22
C ALA A 205 -7.67 30.06 7.62
N TRP A 206 -7.82 29.84 6.31
CA TRP A 206 -9.05 30.09 5.57
C TRP A 206 -9.51 28.88 4.79
N SER A 207 -10.82 28.68 4.72
CA SER A 207 -11.41 27.72 3.79
C SER A 207 -11.43 28.31 2.38
N GLY A 208 -11.60 27.46 1.35
CA GLY A 208 -11.71 27.91 -0.04
C GLY A 208 -12.86 28.87 -0.35
N LYS A 209 -13.77 29.11 0.62
CA LYS A 209 -14.87 30.07 0.53
C LYS A 209 -14.62 31.36 1.30
N GLY A 210 -13.39 31.59 1.79
CA GLY A 210 -13.04 32.74 2.59
C GLY A 210 -13.61 32.73 4.03
N ILE A 211 -14.08 31.57 4.49
CA ILE A 211 -14.57 31.36 5.87
C ILE A 211 -13.37 30.94 6.71
N PRO A 212 -13.20 31.44 7.97
CA PRO A 212 -12.17 30.97 8.86
C PRO A 212 -12.20 29.46 9.02
N SER A 213 -11.01 28.81 8.99
CA SER A 213 -10.89 27.38 9.23
C SER A 213 -11.00 27.08 10.72
N SER A 214 -11.19 25.80 11.09
CA SER A 214 -11.26 25.34 12.48
C SER A 214 -10.03 25.69 13.33
N ILE A 215 -8.89 25.92 12.67
CA ILE A 215 -7.60 26.28 13.31
C ILE A 215 -7.19 27.73 13.11
N HIS A 216 -8.10 28.59 12.60
CA HIS A 216 -7.80 29.99 12.25
C HIS A 216 -7.09 30.75 13.40
N ASP A 217 -7.64 30.68 14.60
CA ASP A 217 -7.14 31.43 15.75
C ASP A 217 -5.87 30.81 16.37
N GLN A 218 -5.45 29.65 15.86
CA GLN A 218 -4.27 28.92 16.34
C GLN A 218 -3.06 29.11 15.42
N ILE A 219 -3.21 29.84 14.32
CA ILE A 219 -2.14 30.06 13.34
C ILE A 219 -1.48 31.40 13.60
N THR A 220 -0.15 31.38 13.75
CA THR A 220 0.68 32.59 13.79
C THR A 220 1.65 32.56 12.62
N ILE A 221 1.59 33.56 11.75
CA ILE A 221 2.51 33.72 10.63
C ILE A 221 3.66 34.63 11.06
N LEU A 222 4.89 34.14 10.88
CA LEU A 222 6.12 34.90 11.16
C LEU A 222 6.83 35.19 9.85
N GLU A 223 6.95 36.47 9.49
CA GLU A 223 7.65 36.91 8.29
C GLU A 223 9.06 37.38 8.63
N PRO A 224 10.11 36.95 7.91
CA PRO A 224 11.45 37.45 8.07
C PRO A 224 11.51 38.94 7.67
N GLY A 225 12.06 39.83 8.56
CA GLY A 225 12.26 41.23 8.26
C GLY A 225 11.20 42.20 8.76
N ALA A 226 10.15 41.75 9.43
CA ALA A 226 9.14 42.60 10.05
C ALA A 226 9.58 43.30 11.36
N GLY A 227 10.86 43.43 11.62
CA GLY A 227 11.43 44.33 12.63
C GLY A 227 11.07 44.12 14.13
N LEU A 228 10.34 43.05 14.42
CA LEU A 228 9.91 42.72 15.77
C LEU A 228 10.60 41.44 16.22
N GLY A 229 11.30 41.52 17.34
CA GLY A 229 11.90 40.34 17.97
C GLY A 229 10.88 39.22 18.11
N PHE A 230 11.33 38.01 17.89
CA PHE A 230 10.51 36.80 17.97
C PHE A 230 9.72 36.77 19.28
N SER A 231 8.41 37.06 19.18
CA SER A 231 7.47 36.86 20.26
C SER A 231 6.67 35.62 19.93
N LEU A 232 7.12 34.46 20.39
CA LEU A 232 6.32 33.26 20.44
C LEU A 232 5.16 33.47 21.42
N ARG A 233 4.01 33.90 20.94
CA ARG A 233 2.81 33.87 21.77
C ARG A 233 2.24 32.48 21.70
N TYR A 234 2.45 31.72 22.76
CA TYR A 234 1.77 30.45 22.99
C TYR A 234 0.29 30.72 23.26
N CYS A 235 -0.57 30.43 22.31
CA CYS A 235 -2.02 30.33 22.52
C CYS A 235 -2.39 28.88 22.86
N GLY A 236 -1.86 28.37 23.97
CA GLY A 236 -2.36 27.15 24.57
C GLY A 236 -3.52 27.49 25.49
N LYS A 237 -4.70 26.97 25.26
CA LYS A 237 -5.72 26.88 26.31
C LYS A 237 -5.16 25.95 27.37
N ALA A 238 -4.87 26.48 28.54
CA ALA A 238 -4.68 25.69 29.75
C ALA A 238 -5.99 24.89 29.97
N ALA A 239 -5.84 23.60 30.28
CA ALA A 239 -6.91 22.70 30.66
C ALA A 239 -7.60 23.14 31.94
#